data_5abbe390573834dff763681afde01c0d
#
_entry.id   5abbe390573834dff763681afde01c0d
#
_cell.length_a   1.000
_cell.length_b   1.000
_cell.length_c   1.000
_cell.angle_alpha   90.00
_cell.angle_beta   90.00
_cell.angle_gamma   90.00
#
_symmetry.space_group_name_H-M   'P 1'
#
loop_
_entity.id
_entity.type
_entity.pdbx_description
1 polymer ?
#
loop_
_entity_poly.entity_id
_entity_poly.type
_entity_poly.pdbx_seq_one_letter_code
_entity_poly.pdbx_strand_id
1 'polypeptide(L)'
;MPVATYLFFFSETGSIVERMTQRINDRQSNRQTDQPVDRRLLPWTHRLPVWARFLVDLLAGVVIGVIGTMAHRMGASANIPYGLVLAYIMVIISTWSARSRDGVSGLALHLISSSLVVWTVMAGYGPGGDAMIPVGFGDSASLPYFSNAVGCYWLYGVVLIPLVMLALPKRWFVMPPRDDDAETKPETSSDSSVDANKE
;
A
#
# COMPACT_ATOMS: atom_id res chain seq x y z
N MET A 1 -30.65 56.32 -27.42
CA MET A 1 -30.98 55.40 -26.33
C MET A 1 -30.08 54.18 -26.42
N PRO A 2 -29.44 53.76 -25.36
CA PRO A 2 -28.07 53.27 -25.45
C PRO A 2 -27.98 51.75 -25.63
N VAL A 3 -27.26 51.32 -26.64
CA VAL A 3 -26.81 49.96 -26.94
C VAL A 3 -26.01 49.37 -25.74
N ALA A 4 -25.43 50.23 -24.94
CA ALA A 4 -24.65 49.87 -23.75
C ALA A 4 -25.44 49.10 -22.66
N THR A 5 -26.76 49.37 -22.52
CA THR A 5 -27.61 48.73 -21.51
C THR A 5 -27.90 47.24 -21.85
N TYR A 6 -28.00 46.92 -23.14
CA TYR A 6 -28.22 45.54 -23.59
C TYR A 6 -26.96 44.67 -23.45
N LEU A 7 -25.77 45.23 -23.66
CA LEU A 7 -24.51 44.53 -23.50
C LEU A 7 -24.23 44.18 -22.01
N PHE A 8 -24.64 45.06 -21.10
CA PHE A 8 -24.49 44.80 -19.66
C PHE A 8 -25.40 43.67 -19.19
N PHE A 9 -26.65 43.62 -19.66
CA PHE A 9 -27.61 42.58 -19.33
C PHE A 9 -27.17 41.18 -19.88
N PHE A 10 -26.55 41.14 -21.06
CA PHE A 10 -26.07 39.91 -21.65
C PHE A 10 -24.82 39.38 -20.98
N SER A 11 -23.95 40.24 -20.44
CA SER A 11 -22.78 39.86 -19.67
C SER A 11 -23.16 39.26 -18.34
N GLU A 12 -24.20 39.79 -17.69
CA GLU A 12 -24.62 39.31 -16.35
C GLU A 12 -25.35 37.97 -16.41
N THR A 13 -26.16 37.75 -17.44
CA THR A 13 -26.82 36.46 -17.67
C THR A 13 -25.82 35.36 -18.02
N GLY A 14 -24.76 35.64 -18.79
CA GLY A 14 -23.68 34.70 -19.08
C GLY A 14 -22.97 34.23 -17.82
N SER A 15 -22.66 35.16 -16.93
CA SER A 15 -21.98 34.83 -15.66
C SER A 15 -22.84 34.01 -14.67
N ILE A 16 -24.17 34.16 -14.73
CA ILE A 16 -25.12 33.41 -13.91
C ILE A 16 -25.24 31.96 -14.43
N VAL A 17 -25.34 31.79 -15.75
CA VAL A 17 -25.42 30.47 -16.40
C VAL A 17 -24.14 29.66 -16.11
N GLU A 18 -22.98 30.30 -16.24
CA GLU A 18 -21.68 29.67 -15.99
C GLU A 18 -21.54 29.22 -14.53
N ARG A 19 -21.94 30.06 -13.56
CA ARG A 19 -21.97 29.70 -12.13
C ARG A 19 -22.97 28.59 -11.80
N MET A 20 -24.12 28.54 -12.48
CA MET A 20 -25.09 27.45 -12.33
C MET A 20 -24.53 26.13 -12.88
N THR A 21 -23.92 26.16 -14.06
CA THR A 21 -23.31 24.99 -14.69
C THR A 21 -22.17 24.44 -13.82
N GLN A 22 -21.35 25.33 -13.28
CA GLN A 22 -20.27 24.95 -12.35
C GLN A 22 -20.80 24.31 -11.09
N ARG A 23 -21.85 24.86 -10.46
CA ARG A 23 -22.51 24.27 -9.30
C ARG A 23 -23.15 22.90 -9.57
N ILE A 24 -23.68 22.70 -10.77
CA ILE A 24 -24.25 21.41 -11.19
C ILE A 24 -23.12 20.37 -11.36
N ASN A 25 -22.03 20.75 -12.01
CA ASN A 25 -20.86 19.88 -12.16
C ASN A 25 -20.22 19.52 -10.81
N ASP A 26 -20.09 20.50 -9.91
CA ASP A 26 -19.56 20.25 -8.55
C ASP A 26 -20.47 19.31 -7.75
N ARG A 27 -21.81 19.44 -7.91
CA ARG A 27 -22.78 18.52 -7.27
C ARG A 27 -22.75 17.12 -7.86
N GLN A 28 -22.53 16.99 -9.17
CA GLN A 28 -22.39 15.69 -9.83
C GLN A 28 -21.08 15.02 -9.46
N SER A 29 -19.97 15.78 -9.42
CA SER A 29 -18.66 15.29 -8.96
C SER A 29 -18.72 14.81 -7.50
N ASN A 30 -19.39 15.58 -6.62
CA ASN A 30 -19.54 15.22 -5.22
C ASN A 30 -20.45 13.99 -5.02
N ARG A 31 -21.47 13.80 -5.88
CA ARG A 31 -22.33 12.59 -5.85
C ARG A 31 -21.61 11.34 -6.35
N GLN A 32 -20.66 11.46 -7.27
CA GLN A 32 -19.83 10.34 -7.72
C GLN A 32 -18.83 9.89 -6.64
N THR A 33 -18.40 10.83 -5.78
CA THR A 33 -17.49 10.51 -4.67
C THR A 33 -18.21 9.82 -3.49
N ASP A 34 -19.55 10.02 -3.37
CA ASP A 34 -20.38 9.46 -2.31
C ASP A 34 -21.06 8.12 -2.69
N GLN A 35 -20.79 7.56 -3.88
CA GLN A 35 -21.31 6.22 -4.17
C GLN A 35 -20.66 5.22 -3.23
N PRO A 36 -21.43 4.46 -2.45
CA PRO A 36 -20.89 3.43 -1.58
C PRO A 36 -20.16 2.42 -2.48
N VAL A 37 -18.83 2.42 -2.37
CA VAL A 37 -17.99 1.41 -3.05
C VAL A 37 -18.55 0.04 -2.71
N ASP A 38 -18.98 -0.71 -3.72
CA ASP A 38 -19.51 -2.05 -3.49
C ASP A 38 -18.43 -2.90 -2.84
N ARG A 39 -18.64 -3.21 -1.55
CA ARG A 39 -17.69 -3.99 -0.74
C ARG A 39 -17.38 -5.36 -1.34
N ARG A 40 -18.21 -5.84 -2.29
CA ARG A 40 -17.99 -7.11 -2.98
C ARG A 40 -16.87 -7.06 -4.00
N LEU A 41 -16.57 -5.87 -4.53
CA LEU A 41 -15.49 -5.65 -5.50
C LEU A 41 -14.13 -5.45 -4.82
N LEU A 42 -14.11 -5.17 -3.51
CA LEU A 42 -12.87 -5.02 -2.76
C LEU A 42 -12.21 -6.40 -2.50
N PRO A 43 -10.88 -6.47 -2.51
CA PRO A 43 -10.14 -7.65 -2.07
C PRO A 43 -10.64 -8.12 -0.70
N TRP A 44 -10.64 -9.44 -0.45
CA TRP A 44 -11.18 -10.04 0.78
C TRP A 44 -10.63 -9.40 2.06
N THR A 45 -9.38 -8.95 2.04
CA THR A 45 -8.71 -8.27 3.17
C THR A 45 -9.38 -6.95 3.55
N HIS A 46 -9.95 -6.21 2.58
CA HIS A 46 -10.66 -4.95 2.84
C HIS A 46 -12.10 -5.15 3.34
N ARG A 47 -12.64 -6.38 3.24
CA ARG A 47 -13.97 -6.72 3.78
C ARG A 47 -13.95 -7.01 5.28
N LEU A 48 -12.76 -7.23 5.85
CA LEU A 48 -12.58 -7.50 7.26
C LEU A 48 -12.87 -6.23 8.10
N PRO A 49 -13.41 -6.40 9.33
CA PRO A 49 -13.50 -5.30 10.29
C PRO A 49 -12.11 -4.75 10.61
N VAL A 50 -12.03 -3.49 11.00
CA VAL A 50 -10.76 -2.77 11.21
C VAL A 50 -9.81 -3.51 12.16
N TRP A 51 -10.34 -4.04 13.28
CA TRP A 51 -9.54 -4.80 14.25
C TRP A 51 -8.92 -6.07 13.64
N ALA A 52 -9.65 -6.76 12.76
CA ALA A 52 -9.15 -7.98 12.11
C ALA A 52 -8.05 -7.65 11.09
N ARG A 53 -8.12 -6.50 10.41
CA ARG A 53 -7.07 -6.04 9.50
C ARG A 53 -5.79 -5.75 10.27
N PHE A 54 -5.89 -5.04 11.40
CA PHE A 54 -4.75 -4.79 12.27
C PHE A 54 -4.14 -6.09 12.84
N LEU A 55 -4.98 -7.08 13.17
CA LEU A 55 -4.49 -8.39 13.59
C LEU A 55 -3.73 -9.10 12.46
N VAL A 56 -4.21 -9.01 11.23
CA VAL A 56 -3.52 -9.56 10.05
C VAL A 56 -2.15 -8.90 9.85
N ASP A 57 -2.06 -7.56 9.98
CA ASP A 57 -0.79 -6.84 9.83
C ASP A 57 0.21 -7.20 10.94
N LEU A 58 -0.27 -7.34 12.16
CA LEU A 58 0.54 -7.76 13.30
C LEU A 58 1.05 -9.20 13.11
N LEU A 59 0.18 -10.15 12.78
CA LEU A 59 0.55 -11.54 12.55
C LEU A 59 1.50 -11.68 11.35
N ALA A 60 1.27 -10.93 10.27
CA ALA A 60 2.15 -10.91 9.12
C ALA A 60 3.57 -10.47 9.52
N GLY A 61 3.69 -9.42 10.36
CA GLY A 61 5.00 -8.99 10.88
C GLY A 61 5.70 -10.06 11.71
N VAL A 62 4.98 -10.74 12.59
CA VAL A 62 5.53 -11.87 13.39
C VAL A 62 6.02 -12.98 12.47
N VAL A 63 5.17 -13.44 11.54
CA VAL A 63 5.48 -14.55 10.62
C VAL A 63 6.70 -14.22 9.76
N ILE A 64 6.75 -13.00 9.19
CA ILE A 64 7.89 -12.56 8.39
C ILE A 64 9.15 -12.43 9.22
N GLY A 65 9.06 -11.95 10.47
CA GLY A 65 10.19 -11.92 11.40
C GLY A 65 10.78 -13.30 11.66
N VAL A 66 9.93 -14.30 11.91
CA VAL A 66 10.34 -15.70 12.14
C VAL A 66 10.93 -16.31 10.87
N ILE A 67 10.20 -16.28 9.75
CA ILE A 67 10.65 -16.91 8.49
C ILE A 67 11.92 -16.23 7.97
N GLY A 68 12.00 -14.90 8.04
CA GLY A 68 13.19 -14.15 7.64
C GLY A 68 14.40 -14.51 8.51
N THR A 69 14.20 -14.70 9.82
CA THR A 69 15.26 -15.17 10.72
C THR A 69 15.74 -16.58 10.36
N MET A 70 14.85 -17.47 9.94
CA MET A 70 15.27 -18.81 9.48
C MET A 70 16.02 -18.74 8.14
N ALA A 71 15.60 -17.84 7.25
CA ALA A 71 16.15 -17.76 5.89
C ALA A 71 17.46 -16.96 5.78
N HIS A 72 17.68 -15.93 6.63
CA HIS A 72 18.74 -14.93 6.43
C HIS A 72 20.15 -15.52 6.30
N ARG A 73 20.43 -16.67 6.90
CA ARG A 73 21.75 -17.33 6.88
C ARG A 73 21.99 -18.23 5.68
N MET A 74 20.97 -18.49 4.85
CA MET A 74 21.14 -19.38 3.71
C MET A 74 22.17 -18.80 2.74
N GLY A 75 23.19 -19.63 2.43
CA GLY A 75 24.30 -19.28 1.55
C GLY A 75 25.42 -18.46 2.18
N ALA A 76 25.30 -18.02 3.42
CA ALA A 76 26.33 -17.22 4.12
C ALA A 76 27.67 -17.96 4.22
N SER A 77 27.66 -19.29 4.42
CA SER A 77 28.85 -20.14 4.48
C SER A 77 29.62 -20.20 3.15
N ALA A 78 28.88 -20.07 2.02
CA ALA A 78 29.47 -19.99 0.69
C ALA A 78 29.82 -18.53 0.28
N ASN A 79 29.73 -17.59 1.21
CA ASN A 79 29.92 -16.15 1.00
C ASN A 79 28.92 -15.53 -0.02
N ILE A 80 27.76 -16.14 -0.21
CA ILE A 80 26.69 -15.70 -1.09
C ILE A 80 25.40 -15.53 -0.23
N PRO A 81 25.03 -14.30 0.19
CA PRO A 81 23.95 -14.09 1.15
C PRO A 81 22.57 -14.08 0.48
N TYR A 82 22.23 -15.08 -0.36
CA TYR A 82 20.96 -15.14 -1.06
C TYR A 82 19.78 -15.24 -0.09
N GLY A 83 19.95 -15.87 1.07
CA GLY A 83 18.93 -15.97 2.09
C GLY A 83 18.60 -14.61 2.71
N LEU A 84 19.59 -13.75 2.92
CA LEU A 84 19.38 -12.38 3.38
C LEU A 84 18.59 -11.55 2.35
N VAL A 85 18.95 -11.67 1.06
CA VAL A 85 18.22 -11.00 -0.02
C VAL A 85 16.76 -11.46 -0.06
N LEU A 86 16.54 -12.77 0.02
CA LEU A 86 15.19 -13.35 0.05
C LEU A 86 14.39 -12.84 1.26
N ALA A 87 14.99 -12.83 2.44
CA ALA A 87 14.37 -12.32 3.66
C ALA A 87 13.99 -10.84 3.52
N TYR A 88 14.85 -10.01 2.93
CA TYR A 88 14.55 -8.61 2.66
C TYR A 88 13.41 -8.41 1.66
N ILE A 89 13.39 -9.20 0.58
CA ILE A 89 12.28 -9.17 -0.39
C ILE A 89 10.96 -9.48 0.30
N MET A 90 10.93 -10.49 1.19
CA MET A 90 9.73 -10.84 1.96
C MET A 90 9.29 -9.70 2.88
N VAL A 91 10.24 -9.06 3.59
CA VAL A 91 9.95 -7.87 4.42
C VAL A 91 9.36 -6.74 3.58
N ILE A 92 9.95 -6.46 2.41
CA ILE A 92 9.48 -5.40 1.49
C ILE A 92 8.05 -5.67 1.04
N ILE A 93 7.76 -6.87 0.52
CA ILE A 93 6.43 -7.23 0.02
C ILE A 93 5.39 -7.19 1.13
N SER A 94 5.71 -7.74 2.30
CA SER A 94 4.80 -7.78 3.44
C SER A 94 4.52 -6.38 3.99
N THR A 95 5.54 -5.54 4.12
CA THR A 95 5.42 -4.15 4.56
C THR A 95 4.61 -3.32 3.58
N TRP A 96 4.85 -3.50 2.27
CA TRP A 96 4.03 -2.87 1.24
C TRP A 96 2.56 -3.27 1.37
N SER A 97 2.30 -4.56 1.52
CA SER A 97 0.94 -5.08 1.68
C SER A 97 0.24 -4.49 2.91
N ALA A 98 0.91 -4.41 4.05
CA ALA A 98 0.38 -3.78 5.26
C ALA A 98 0.06 -2.29 5.03
N ARG A 99 0.97 -1.55 4.37
CA ARG A 99 0.76 -0.14 4.06
C ARG A 99 -0.36 0.10 3.05
N SER A 100 -0.53 -0.76 2.06
CA SER A 100 -1.59 -0.63 1.06
C SER A 100 -2.99 -0.91 1.64
N ARG A 101 -3.09 -1.77 2.68
CA ARG A 101 -4.35 -2.11 3.35
C ARG A 101 -4.80 -1.05 4.35
N ASP A 102 -3.92 -0.69 5.29
CA ASP A 102 -4.26 0.11 6.46
C ASP A 102 -3.41 1.38 6.58
N GLY A 103 -2.69 1.74 5.51
CA GLY A 103 -1.88 2.94 5.45
C GLY A 103 -0.72 2.93 6.44
N VAL A 104 -0.46 4.07 7.06
CA VAL A 104 0.64 4.23 8.02
C VAL A 104 0.44 3.36 9.26
N SER A 105 -0.80 3.16 9.71
CA SER A 105 -1.12 2.36 10.90
C SER A 105 -0.78 0.88 10.70
N GLY A 106 -1.14 0.29 9.55
CA GLY A 106 -0.80 -1.09 9.22
C GLY A 106 0.71 -1.30 9.12
N LEU A 107 1.41 -0.35 8.46
CA LEU A 107 2.87 -0.39 8.38
C LEU A 107 3.52 -0.31 9.77
N ALA A 108 3.03 0.60 10.65
CA ALA A 108 3.56 0.74 12.00
C ALA A 108 3.38 -0.54 12.83
N LEU A 109 2.20 -1.17 12.77
CA LEU A 109 1.95 -2.45 13.44
C LEU A 109 2.86 -3.56 12.92
N HIS A 110 3.04 -3.64 11.60
CA HIS A 110 3.94 -4.61 10.98
C HIS A 110 5.40 -4.38 11.39
N LEU A 111 5.87 -3.13 11.39
CA LEU A 111 7.21 -2.77 11.85
C LEU A 111 7.42 -3.14 13.31
N ILE A 112 6.49 -2.78 14.20
CA ILE A 112 6.59 -3.07 15.62
C ILE A 112 6.62 -4.58 15.86
N SER A 113 5.70 -5.33 15.26
CA SER A 113 5.60 -6.78 15.48
C SER A 113 6.79 -7.56 14.92
N SER A 114 7.25 -7.23 13.70
CA SER A 114 8.41 -7.88 13.09
C SER A 114 9.71 -7.56 13.86
N SER A 115 9.91 -6.30 14.23
CA SER A 115 11.07 -5.87 15.01
C SER A 115 11.04 -6.49 16.40
N LEU A 116 9.91 -6.46 17.10
CA LEU A 116 9.78 -7.02 18.44
C LEU A 116 10.13 -8.51 18.45
N VAL A 117 9.53 -9.31 17.55
CA VAL A 117 9.78 -10.75 17.51
C VAL A 117 11.25 -11.07 17.18
N VAL A 118 11.84 -10.33 16.23
CA VAL A 118 13.24 -10.56 15.85
C VAL A 118 14.19 -10.18 16.98
N TRP A 119 14.01 -9.02 17.60
CA TRP A 119 14.92 -8.53 18.63
C TRP A 119 14.72 -9.15 20.00
N THR A 120 13.52 -9.58 20.36
CA THR A 120 13.26 -10.14 21.71
C THR A 120 13.24 -11.67 21.73
N VAL A 121 12.69 -12.30 20.69
CA VAL A 121 12.53 -13.76 20.65
C VAL A 121 13.64 -14.41 19.84
N MET A 122 13.90 -13.92 18.62
CA MET A 122 14.82 -14.55 17.70
C MET A 122 16.30 -14.18 17.95
N ALA A 123 16.59 -13.03 18.56
CA ALA A 123 17.96 -12.66 18.94
C ALA A 123 18.50 -13.45 20.14
N GLY A 124 17.63 -14.21 20.81
CA GLY A 124 18.01 -15.10 21.91
C GLY A 124 18.57 -16.46 21.47
N TYR A 125 18.72 -17.34 22.42
CA TYR A 125 19.13 -18.72 22.17
C TYR A 125 17.93 -19.59 21.83
N GLY A 126 18.08 -20.43 20.81
CA GLY A 126 17.08 -21.43 20.44
C GLY A 126 16.97 -22.57 21.44
N PRO A 127 16.01 -23.51 21.24
CA PRO A 127 15.80 -24.66 22.12
C PRO A 127 17.02 -25.56 22.30
N GLY A 128 17.96 -25.54 21.34
CA GLY A 128 19.24 -26.30 21.41
C GLY A 128 20.38 -25.53 22.08
N GLY A 129 20.16 -24.33 22.61
CA GLY A 129 21.21 -23.50 23.22
C GLY A 129 22.03 -22.70 22.18
N ASP A 130 21.75 -22.83 20.89
CA ASP A 130 22.44 -22.12 19.83
C ASP A 130 21.81 -20.74 19.56
N ALA A 131 22.66 -19.75 19.27
CA ALA A 131 22.17 -18.43 18.87
C ALA A 131 21.48 -18.51 17.50
N MET A 132 20.20 -18.13 17.45
CA MET A 132 19.42 -18.12 16.18
C MET A 132 19.89 -17.03 15.23
N ILE A 133 20.37 -15.90 15.78
CA ILE A 133 20.98 -14.80 15.03
C ILE A 133 22.38 -14.57 15.62
N PRO A 134 23.41 -15.31 15.19
CA PRO A 134 24.76 -15.05 15.66
C PRO A 134 25.27 -13.72 15.11
N VAL A 135 25.71 -12.87 16.02
CA VAL A 135 26.25 -11.53 15.77
C VAL A 135 27.73 -11.53 16.13
N GLY A 136 28.53 -11.86 15.14
CA GLY A 136 29.98 -11.99 15.34
C GLY A 136 30.41 -13.33 15.93
N PHE A 137 31.57 -13.76 15.50
CA PHE A 137 32.28 -14.93 16.09
C PHE A 137 33.61 -14.41 16.59
N GLY A 138 33.98 -14.73 17.84
CA GLY A 138 35.13 -14.17 18.55
C GLY A 138 36.46 -14.29 17.78
N ASP A 139 36.71 -15.37 17.07
CA ASP A 139 37.90 -15.58 16.24
C ASP A 139 37.47 -15.82 14.77
N SER A 140 37.09 -14.74 14.10
CA SER A 140 36.48 -14.74 12.76
C SER A 140 37.44 -14.72 11.60
N ALA A 141 38.75 -14.74 11.84
CA ALA A 141 39.77 -14.62 10.80
C ALA A 141 39.72 -15.70 9.70
N SER A 142 39.14 -16.86 10.01
CA SER A 142 38.98 -18.00 9.10
C SER A 142 37.59 -18.13 8.46
N LEU A 143 36.63 -17.30 8.87
CA LEU A 143 35.26 -17.42 8.40
C LEU A 143 34.97 -16.48 7.22
N PRO A 144 34.09 -16.90 6.27
CA PRO A 144 33.63 -16.01 5.21
C PRO A 144 32.96 -14.76 5.78
N TYR A 145 33.15 -13.63 5.13
CA TYR A 145 32.64 -12.34 5.59
C TYR A 145 31.13 -12.37 5.91
N PHE A 146 30.32 -12.92 5.02
CA PHE A 146 28.89 -13.00 5.24
C PHE A 146 28.49 -13.97 6.36
N SER A 147 29.27 -14.99 6.63
CA SER A 147 29.01 -15.87 7.81
C SER A 147 29.03 -15.09 9.11
N ASN A 148 29.88 -14.06 9.20
CA ASN A 148 30.04 -13.23 10.38
C ASN A 148 29.08 -12.03 10.41
N ALA A 149 28.79 -11.40 9.26
CA ALA A 149 28.10 -10.14 9.18
C ALA A 149 26.59 -10.24 8.93
N VAL A 150 26.11 -11.36 8.37
CA VAL A 150 24.72 -11.51 7.92
C VAL A 150 23.68 -11.34 9.03
N GLY A 151 23.98 -11.76 10.26
CA GLY A 151 23.11 -11.56 11.41
C GLY A 151 22.91 -10.08 11.76
N CYS A 152 23.99 -9.28 11.74
CA CYS A 152 23.91 -7.83 11.93
C CYS A 152 23.07 -7.18 10.83
N TYR A 153 23.31 -7.53 9.57
CA TYR A 153 22.52 -6.99 8.47
C TYR A 153 21.04 -7.32 8.60
N TRP A 154 20.71 -8.54 9.02
CA TRP A 154 19.32 -8.94 9.26
C TRP A 154 18.67 -8.10 10.37
N LEU A 155 19.31 -7.98 11.53
CA LEU A 155 18.79 -7.22 12.67
C LEU A 155 18.49 -5.76 12.34
N TYR A 156 19.40 -5.10 11.63
CA TYR A 156 19.18 -3.70 11.22
C TYR A 156 18.22 -3.59 10.05
N GLY A 157 18.28 -4.50 9.09
CA GLY A 157 17.47 -4.45 7.89
C GLY A 157 15.97 -4.63 8.14
N VAL A 158 15.60 -5.50 9.09
CA VAL A 158 14.18 -5.70 9.44
C VAL A 158 13.52 -4.44 10.01
N VAL A 159 14.30 -3.53 10.60
CA VAL A 159 13.83 -2.23 11.09
C VAL A 159 13.94 -1.17 10.00
N LEU A 160 15.09 -1.10 9.33
CA LEU A 160 15.40 -0.03 8.38
C LEU A 160 14.50 -0.06 7.13
N ILE A 161 14.21 -1.25 6.61
CA ILE A 161 13.37 -1.39 5.40
C ILE A 161 11.97 -0.80 5.61
N PRO A 162 11.20 -1.18 6.65
CA PRO A 162 9.91 -0.57 6.91
C PRO A 162 9.99 0.93 7.22
N LEU A 163 11.05 1.40 7.91
CA LEU A 163 11.26 2.83 8.14
C LEU A 163 11.45 3.61 6.84
N VAL A 164 12.24 3.10 5.92
CA VAL A 164 12.40 3.71 4.59
C VAL A 164 11.05 3.72 3.86
N MET A 165 10.30 2.61 3.93
CA MET A 165 8.97 2.55 3.34
C MET A 165 7.98 3.52 3.99
N LEU A 166 8.13 3.86 5.27
CA LEU A 166 7.33 4.88 5.95
C LEU A 166 7.57 6.28 5.35
N ALA A 167 8.80 6.58 4.95
CA ALA A 167 9.17 7.86 4.35
C ALA A 167 8.69 8.02 2.89
N LEU A 168 8.32 6.92 2.19
CA LEU A 168 7.87 7.01 0.81
C LEU A 168 6.50 7.71 0.68
N PRO A 169 6.26 8.46 -0.42
CA PRO A 169 5.00 9.15 -0.64
C PRO A 169 3.83 8.18 -0.83
N LYS A 170 2.65 8.55 -0.31
CA LYS A 170 1.41 7.74 -0.34
C LYS A 170 1.03 7.25 -1.74
N ARG A 171 1.33 8.03 -2.78
CA ARG A 171 1.01 7.71 -4.18
C ARG A 171 1.53 6.36 -4.67
N TRP A 172 2.59 5.83 -4.06
CA TRP A 172 3.21 4.56 -4.44
C TRP A 172 2.45 3.33 -3.92
N PHE A 173 1.53 3.55 -2.97
CA PHE A 173 0.78 2.49 -2.29
C PHE A 173 -0.71 2.49 -2.65
N VAL A 174 -1.17 3.43 -3.48
CA VAL A 174 -2.55 3.48 -3.96
C VAL A 174 -2.65 2.63 -5.22
N MET A 175 -3.51 1.60 -5.17
CA MET A 175 -3.86 0.85 -6.38
C MET A 175 -4.77 1.73 -7.25
N PRO A 176 -4.46 1.91 -8.55
CA PRO A 176 -5.40 2.58 -9.45
C PRO A 176 -6.71 1.78 -9.51
N PRO A 177 -7.86 2.45 -9.66
CA PRO A 177 -9.11 1.78 -9.96
C PRO A 177 -8.94 0.91 -11.20
N ARG A 178 -9.56 -0.26 -11.20
CA ARG A 178 -9.51 -1.17 -12.35
C ARG A 178 -10.36 -0.58 -13.46
N ASP A 179 -9.81 -0.44 -14.65
CA ASP A 179 -10.47 0.16 -15.81
C ASP A 179 -11.67 -0.67 -16.34
N ASP A 180 -11.89 -1.86 -15.79
CA ASP A 180 -13.01 -2.75 -16.14
C ASP A 180 -14.39 -2.10 -15.91
N ASP A 181 -14.46 -1.02 -15.11
CA ASP A 181 -15.70 -0.27 -14.83
C ASP A 181 -15.99 0.81 -15.90
N ALA A 182 -15.06 1.08 -16.80
CA ALA A 182 -15.26 2.06 -17.87
C ALA A 182 -16.05 1.49 -19.07
N GLU A 183 -16.05 0.18 -19.24
CA GLU A 183 -16.64 -0.48 -20.42
C GLU A 183 -18.12 -0.86 -20.25
N THR A 184 -18.66 -0.72 -19.03
CA THR A 184 -20.07 -1.04 -18.72
C THR A 184 -20.96 0.20 -18.64
N LYS A 185 -20.57 1.33 -19.27
CA LYS A 185 -21.49 2.44 -19.46
C LYS A 185 -22.41 2.06 -20.62
N PRO A 186 -23.70 1.73 -20.39
CA PRO A 186 -24.61 1.49 -21.50
C PRO A 186 -24.64 2.76 -22.33
N GLU A 187 -24.26 2.65 -23.60
CA GLU A 187 -24.55 3.67 -24.59
C GLU A 187 -26.07 3.88 -24.54
N THR A 188 -26.47 4.95 -23.87
CA THR A 188 -27.87 5.40 -23.91
C THR A 188 -28.12 5.78 -25.35
N SER A 189 -28.77 4.90 -26.05
CA SER A 189 -29.26 5.06 -27.40
C SER A 189 -29.98 6.42 -27.53
N SER A 190 -29.25 7.41 -28.02
CA SER A 190 -29.82 8.61 -28.58
C SER A 190 -30.23 8.34 -30.03
N ASP A 191 -31.21 7.43 -30.20
CA ASP A 191 -31.83 7.28 -31.49
C ASP A 191 -33.31 6.92 -31.32
N SER A 192 -34.13 7.96 -31.10
CA SER A 192 -35.56 7.93 -31.42
C SER A 192 -36.18 9.33 -31.32
N SER A 193 -35.86 10.21 -32.22
CA SER A 193 -36.77 11.32 -32.52
C SER A 193 -36.43 11.99 -33.86
N VAL A 194 -36.48 11.21 -34.92
CA VAL A 194 -36.68 11.77 -36.28
C VAL A 194 -37.54 10.75 -37.01
N ASP A 195 -38.84 10.91 -36.95
CA ASP A 195 -39.80 10.61 -38.03
C ASP A 195 -41.22 10.68 -37.46
N ALA A 196 -41.78 11.85 -37.37
CA ALA A 196 -43.21 12.05 -37.32
C ALA A 196 -43.53 13.50 -37.78
N ASN A 197 -43.28 13.79 -39.06
CA ASN A 197 -44.05 14.83 -39.72
C ASN A 197 -43.92 14.71 -41.24
N LYS A 198 -44.71 13.78 -41.82
CA LYS A 198 -45.16 13.81 -43.21
C LYS A 198 -46.45 13.03 -43.29
N GLU A 199 -47.57 13.71 -43.17
CA GLU A 199 -48.82 13.60 -43.96
C GLU A 199 -49.78 14.69 -43.50
#